data_d941fd0ee18e763bd2d31d2ce5e05c14
#
_entry.id   d941fd0ee18e763bd2d31d2ce5e05c14
#
_cell.length_a   1.000
_cell.length_b   1.000
_cell.length_c   1.000
_cell.angle_alpha   90.00
_cell.angle_beta   90.00
_cell.angle_gamma   90.00
#
_symmetry.space_group_name_H-M   'P 1'
#
loop_
_entity.id
_entity.type
_entity.pdbx_description
1 polymer ?
#
loop_
_entity_poly.entity_id
_entity_poly.type
_entity_poly.pdbx_seq_one_letter_code
_entity_poly.pdbx_strand_id
1 'polypeptide(L)'
;MNSGKSRYFTFLIYPESADSDWISKVEQLGQPVAISPLHDKDLSENSDVTGDKYKKAHYHCIYIANNPVTAGSVRNKLKRVLNPEAVTLVQPIISTVLDVYLYLTHESKTAIEKGKHKYDKNDIIHLNNFDVERYITLDAEALAEARQVVVKLVRQYKFQNLVELYDYLEDEGIEAYGLPSGDKLDGIIQSRAPILNKLFDANYQIFKRKKEINGELNEYDGHIGKLESLLAETKKLLAQRD
;
A
#
# COMPACT_ATOMS: atom_id res chain seq x y z
N MET A 1 8.06 -10.12 -4.95
CA MET A 1 6.84 -10.81 -4.46
C MET A 1 6.43 -10.18 -3.15
N ASN A 2 5.27 -9.51 -3.13
CA ASN A 2 4.75 -8.92 -1.90
C ASN A 2 4.63 -10.04 -0.86
N SER A 3 5.25 -9.92 0.30
CA SER A 3 5.38 -10.99 1.30
C SER A 3 4.04 -11.52 1.86
N GLY A 4 2.93 -11.04 1.37
CA GLY A 4 1.58 -11.39 1.82
C GLY A 4 1.34 -11.14 3.30
N LYS A 5 2.18 -10.31 3.93
CA LYS A 5 2.10 -9.97 5.35
C LYS A 5 1.33 -8.67 5.55
N SER A 6 0.47 -8.63 6.56
CA SER A 6 -0.28 -7.45 7.00
C SER A 6 -0.34 -7.43 8.53
N ARG A 7 -0.71 -6.28 9.09
CA ARG A 7 -1.14 -6.17 10.50
C ARG A 7 -2.65 -6.18 10.63
N TYR A 8 -3.37 -5.90 9.57
CA TYR A 8 -4.81 -5.70 9.56
C TYR A 8 -5.51 -6.82 8.82
N PHE A 9 -6.43 -7.51 9.49
CA PHE A 9 -7.14 -8.65 8.94
C PHE A 9 -8.63 -8.53 9.20
N THR A 10 -9.43 -9.12 8.31
CA THR A 10 -10.85 -9.39 8.52
C THR A 10 -11.12 -10.88 8.39
N PHE A 11 -12.13 -11.36 9.12
CA PHE A 11 -12.59 -12.73 9.04
C PHE A 11 -14.06 -12.82 9.45
N LEU A 12 -14.68 -13.97 9.16
CA LEU A 12 -16.04 -14.26 9.56
C LEU A 12 -16.08 -15.33 10.65
N ILE A 13 -17.04 -15.19 11.56
CA ILE A 13 -17.41 -16.22 12.54
C ILE A 13 -18.87 -16.61 12.33
N TYR A 14 -19.13 -17.91 12.23
CA TYR A 14 -20.46 -18.48 12.21
C TYR A 14 -20.82 -18.97 13.60
N PRO A 15 -21.77 -18.31 14.31
CA PRO A 15 -22.09 -18.62 15.71
C PRO A 15 -22.63 -20.03 15.91
N GLU A 16 -23.31 -20.59 14.92
CA GLU A 16 -23.85 -21.98 15.01
C GLU A 16 -22.76 -23.05 15.08
N SER A 17 -21.54 -22.74 14.57
CA SER A 17 -20.38 -23.63 14.64
C SER A 17 -19.38 -23.21 15.74
N ALA A 18 -19.64 -22.12 16.44
CA ALA A 18 -18.78 -21.60 17.47
C ALA A 18 -19.23 -22.07 18.85
N ASP A 19 -18.26 -22.22 19.77
CA ASP A 19 -18.56 -22.49 21.20
C ASP A 19 -19.26 -21.28 21.82
N SER A 20 -20.06 -21.49 22.86
CA SER A 20 -20.80 -20.41 23.52
C SER A 20 -19.90 -19.33 24.13
N ASP A 21 -18.63 -19.64 24.42
CA ASP A 21 -17.62 -18.78 25.02
C ASP A 21 -16.61 -18.21 23.98
N TRP A 22 -16.94 -18.30 22.70
CA TRP A 22 -16.01 -17.93 21.60
C TRP A 22 -15.48 -16.48 21.70
N ILE A 23 -16.29 -15.53 22.17
CA ILE A 23 -15.87 -14.13 22.34
C ILE A 23 -14.74 -14.05 23.38
N SER A 24 -14.91 -14.71 24.54
CA SER A 24 -13.87 -14.76 25.56
C SER A 24 -12.59 -15.46 25.08
N LYS A 25 -12.71 -16.48 24.24
CA LYS A 25 -11.56 -17.16 23.62
C LYS A 25 -10.81 -16.22 22.65
N VAL A 26 -11.53 -15.40 21.89
CA VAL A 26 -10.92 -14.38 21.03
C VAL A 26 -10.23 -13.30 21.86
N GLU A 27 -10.85 -12.85 22.95
CA GLU A 27 -10.28 -11.87 23.87
C GLU A 27 -8.96 -12.34 24.48
N GLN A 28 -8.88 -13.62 24.87
CA GLN A 28 -7.66 -14.24 25.43
C GLN A 28 -6.48 -14.26 24.45
N LEU A 29 -6.69 -14.06 23.16
CA LEU A 29 -5.59 -13.89 22.20
C LEU A 29 -4.76 -12.62 22.44
N GLY A 30 -5.29 -11.65 23.19
CA GLY A 30 -4.61 -10.41 23.57
C GLY A 30 -4.36 -9.46 22.41
N GLN A 31 -5.08 -9.63 21.28
CA GLN A 31 -4.99 -8.75 20.11
C GLN A 31 -6.22 -7.85 20.05
N PRO A 32 -6.10 -6.58 19.63
CA PRO A 32 -7.26 -5.73 19.39
C PRO A 32 -8.18 -6.35 18.33
N VAL A 33 -9.46 -6.53 18.67
CA VAL A 33 -10.48 -7.08 17.79
C VAL A 33 -11.75 -6.24 17.88
N ALA A 34 -12.37 -5.94 16.74
CA ALA A 34 -13.75 -5.47 16.68
C ALA A 34 -14.64 -6.55 16.07
N ILE A 35 -15.81 -6.76 16.66
CA ILE A 35 -16.80 -7.75 16.23
C ILE A 35 -18.09 -7.02 15.90
N SER A 36 -18.66 -7.27 14.72
CA SER A 36 -19.94 -6.68 14.30
C SER A 36 -21.11 -7.14 15.17
N PRO A 37 -22.26 -6.46 15.12
CA PRO A 37 -23.55 -7.09 15.43
C PRO A 37 -23.73 -8.39 14.64
N LEU A 38 -24.64 -9.25 15.07
CA LEU A 38 -24.97 -10.45 14.33
C LEU A 38 -25.65 -10.08 13.00
N HIS A 39 -25.03 -10.45 11.89
CA HIS A 39 -25.59 -10.29 10.55
C HIS A 39 -26.52 -11.47 10.22
N ASP A 40 -27.77 -11.33 10.59
CA ASP A 40 -28.85 -12.31 10.38
C ASP A 40 -29.94 -11.85 9.37
N LYS A 41 -29.82 -10.59 8.90
CA LYS A 41 -30.77 -9.95 7.96
C LYS A 41 -30.15 -9.63 6.60
N ASP A 42 -28.98 -10.15 6.32
CA ASP A 42 -28.33 -9.99 5.01
C ASP A 42 -29.04 -10.84 3.97
N LEU A 43 -29.52 -10.22 2.90
CA LEU A 43 -30.20 -10.92 1.82
C LEU A 43 -29.26 -11.89 1.10
N SER A 44 -29.76 -13.10 0.82
CA SER A 44 -29.04 -14.09 0.03
C SER A 44 -29.06 -13.71 -1.45
N GLU A 45 -27.89 -13.71 -2.10
CA GLU A 45 -27.77 -13.48 -3.53
C GLU A 45 -28.24 -14.72 -4.34
N ASN A 46 -28.40 -15.88 -3.67
CA ASN A 46 -28.80 -17.16 -4.26
C ASN A 46 -30.17 -17.64 -3.75
N SER A 47 -31.04 -16.71 -3.30
CA SER A 47 -32.36 -17.04 -2.75
C SER A 47 -33.23 -17.91 -3.71
N ASP A 48 -33.09 -17.67 -5.02
CA ASP A 48 -33.84 -18.43 -6.05
C ASP A 48 -33.35 -19.88 -6.19
N VAL A 49 -32.13 -20.19 -5.72
CA VAL A 49 -31.53 -21.53 -5.82
C VAL A 49 -31.66 -22.30 -4.50
N THR A 50 -31.47 -21.64 -3.37
CA THR A 50 -31.46 -22.27 -2.04
C THR A 50 -32.81 -22.18 -1.33
N GLY A 51 -33.68 -21.26 -1.74
CA GLY A 51 -34.95 -20.95 -1.05
C GLY A 51 -34.74 -20.08 0.22
N ASP A 52 -33.50 -19.81 0.62
CA ASP A 52 -33.21 -19.04 1.79
C ASP A 52 -33.21 -17.54 1.50
N LYS A 53 -34.07 -16.78 2.16
CA LYS A 53 -34.19 -15.34 2.00
C LYS A 53 -32.96 -14.61 2.52
N TYR A 54 -32.35 -15.13 3.57
CA TYR A 54 -31.21 -14.50 4.25
C TYR A 54 -29.96 -15.37 4.17
N LYS A 55 -28.81 -14.73 4.19
CA LYS A 55 -27.51 -15.41 4.35
C LYS A 55 -27.44 -16.08 5.72
N LYS A 56 -26.64 -17.13 5.84
CA LYS A 56 -26.31 -17.75 7.12
C LYS A 56 -25.82 -16.69 8.11
N ALA A 57 -26.38 -16.67 9.32
CA ALA A 57 -26.02 -15.72 10.36
C ALA A 57 -24.52 -15.78 10.66
N HIS A 58 -23.87 -14.62 10.69
CA HIS A 58 -22.43 -14.52 10.87
C HIS A 58 -22.03 -13.19 11.51
N TYR A 59 -20.82 -13.18 12.06
CA TYR A 59 -20.16 -11.96 12.52
C TYR A 59 -19.02 -11.62 11.59
N HIS A 60 -18.86 -10.34 11.27
CA HIS A 60 -17.65 -9.78 10.71
C HIS A 60 -16.70 -9.35 11.82
N CYS A 61 -15.42 -9.71 11.69
CA CYS A 61 -14.42 -9.35 12.68
C CYS A 61 -13.25 -8.61 12.04
N ILE A 62 -12.74 -7.62 12.75
CA ILE A 62 -11.46 -6.96 12.45
C ILE A 62 -10.45 -7.44 13.48
N TYR A 63 -9.27 -7.85 13.06
CA TYR A 63 -8.19 -8.32 13.91
C TYR A 63 -6.90 -7.54 13.59
N ILE A 64 -6.27 -7.00 14.63
CA ILE A 64 -5.03 -6.22 14.49
C ILE A 64 -3.87 -7.03 15.08
N ALA A 65 -2.95 -7.45 14.24
CA ALA A 65 -1.74 -8.13 14.67
C ALA A 65 -0.68 -7.13 15.20
N ASN A 66 0.10 -7.52 16.20
CA ASN A 66 1.17 -6.68 16.75
C ASN A 66 2.28 -6.43 15.72
N ASN A 67 2.56 -7.42 14.87
CA ASN A 67 3.57 -7.36 13.83
C ASN A 67 2.97 -7.82 12.48
N PRO A 68 3.56 -7.45 11.33
CA PRO A 68 3.12 -7.96 10.05
C PRO A 68 3.25 -9.49 9.97
N VAL A 69 2.13 -10.17 9.72
CA VAL A 69 2.01 -11.64 9.61
C VAL A 69 1.21 -12.03 8.38
N THR A 70 1.19 -13.31 8.03
CA THR A 70 0.37 -13.82 6.92
C THR A 70 -1.05 -14.13 7.39
N ALA A 71 -2.03 -14.11 6.49
CA ALA A 71 -3.41 -14.52 6.77
C ALA A 71 -3.48 -15.98 7.28
N GLY A 72 -2.60 -16.85 6.77
CA GLY A 72 -2.47 -18.24 7.26
C GLY A 72 -2.07 -18.30 8.73
N SER A 73 -1.13 -17.44 9.16
CA SER A 73 -0.72 -17.38 10.57
C SER A 73 -1.86 -16.94 11.48
N VAL A 74 -2.65 -15.93 11.07
CA VAL A 74 -3.82 -15.48 11.83
C VAL A 74 -4.89 -16.57 11.85
N ARG A 75 -5.19 -17.20 10.72
CA ARG A 75 -6.14 -18.32 10.64
C ARG A 75 -5.76 -19.46 11.58
N ASN A 76 -4.51 -19.86 11.58
CA ASN A 76 -4.01 -20.92 12.44
C ASN A 76 -4.10 -20.54 13.93
N LYS A 77 -3.83 -19.28 14.27
CA LYS A 77 -3.97 -18.77 15.64
C LYS A 77 -5.42 -18.83 16.11
N LEU A 78 -6.37 -18.37 15.28
CA LEU A 78 -7.80 -18.42 15.58
C LEU A 78 -8.30 -19.86 15.72
N LYS A 79 -7.94 -20.76 14.80
CA LYS A 79 -8.35 -22.18 14.81
C LYS A 79 -7.75 -23.02 15.95
N ARG A 80 -6.78 -22.50 16.68
CA ARG A 80 -6.27 -23.17 17.91
C ARG A 80 -7.17 -22.93 19.11
N VAL A 81 -7.91 -21.85 19.14
CA VAL A 81 -8.75 -21.44 20.28
C VAL A 81 -10.24 -21.54 19.98
N LEU A 82 -10.62 -21.52 18.71
CA LEU A 82 -11.99 -21.63 18.24
C LEU A 82 -12.21 -22.93 17.46
N ASN A 83 -13.46 -23.38 17.38
CA ASN A 83 -13.81 -24.45 16.46
C ASN A 83 -13.36 -24.08 15.03
N PRO A 84 -12.58 -24.94 14.35
CA PRO A 84 -12.08 -24.67 13.00
C PRO A 84 -13.16 -24.35 11.96
N GLU A 85 -14.39 -24.89 12.13
CA GLU A 85 -15.52 -24.64 11.21
C GLU A 85 -16.21 -23.31 11.46
N ALA A 86 -16.03 -22.72 12.65
CA ALA A 86 -16.59 -21.42 12.98
C ALA A 86 -15.87 -20.25 12.27
N VAL A 87 -14.59 -20.42 11.91
CA VAL A 87 -13.72 -19.36 11.39
C VAL A 87 -13.50 -19.52 9.89
N THR A 88 -13.94 -18.53 9.12
CA THR A 88 -13.74 -18.52 7.65
C THR A 88 -13.20 -17.16 7.14
N LEU A 89 -12.79 -17.14 5.89
CA LEU A 89 -12.43 -15.93 5.13
C LEU A 89 -11.40 -15.03 5.84
N VAL A 90 -10.42 -15.61 6.52
CA VAL A 90 -9.32 -14.79 7.08
C VAL A 90 -8.48 -14.22 5.93
N GLN A 91 -8.52 -12.90 5.79
CA GLN A 91 -7.84 -12.18 4.72
C GLN A 91 -7.28 -10.83 5.20
N PRO A 92 -6.20 -10.31 4.58
CA PRO A 92 -5.73 -8.96 4.86
C PRO A 92 -6.78 -7.93 4.47
N ILE A 93 -6.87 -6.84 5.23
CA ILE A 93 -7.64 -5.66 4.84
C ILE A 93 -6.85 -4.96 3.73
N ILE A 94 -7.46 -4.84 2.55
CA ILE A 94 -6.89 -4.19 1.36
C ILE A 94 -7.24 -2.70 1.34
N SER A 95 -8.46 -2.33 1.78
CA SER A 95 -8.91 -0.94 1.95
C SER A 95 -8.31 -0.31 3.22
N THR A 96 -9.06 0.54 3.89
CA THR A 96 -8.68 1.08 5.21
C THR A 96 -9.37 0.33 6.34
N VAL A 97 -8.81 0.40 7.55
CA VAL A 97 -9.48 -0.15 8.75
C VAL A 97 -10.83 0.54 8.96
N LEU A 98 -10.94 1.85 8.66
CA LEU A 98 -12.19 2.59 8.74
C LEU A 98 -13.27 2.03 7.80
N ASP A 99 -12.94 1.74 6.54
CA ASP A 99 -13.93 1.19 5.60
C ASP A 99 -14.50 -0.13 6.08
N VAL A 100 -13.62 -1.02 6.60
CA VAL A 100 -14.06 -2.31 7.14
C VAL A 100 -14.81 -2.13 8.45
N TYR A 101 -14.44 -1.16 9.27
CA TYR A 101 -15.17 -0.84 10.51
C TYR A 101 -16.57 -0.32 10.22
N LEU A 102 -16.73 0.59 9.26
CA LEU A 102 -18.05 1.04 8.80
C LEU A 102 -18.86 -0.10 8.16
N TYR A 103 -18.19 -1.10 7.59
CA TYR A 103 -18.88 -2.29 7.06
C TYR A 103 -19.44 -3.18 8.16
N LEU A 104 -18.91 -3.15 9.40
CA LEU A 104 -19.46 -3.92 10.53
C LEU A 104 -20.93 -3.59 10.81
N THR A 105 -21.37 -2.39 10.48
CA THR A 105 -22.78 -1.94 10.62
C THR A 105 -23.46 -1.62 9.30
N HIS A 106 -22.80 -1.94 8.18
CA HIS A 106 -23.23 -1.61 6.81
C HIS A 106 -23.35 -0.09 6.54
N GLU A 107 -22.52 0.72 7.19
CA GLU A 107 -22.42 2.14 6.92
C GLU A 107 -21.31 2.50 5.91
N SER A 108 -20.56 1.52 5.43
CA SER A 108 -19.59 1.73 4.36
C SER A 108 -20.30 2.09 3.05
N LYS A 109 -19.63 2.87 2.19
CA LYS A 109 -20.17 3.30 0.89
C LYS A 109 -20.73 2.12 0.07
N THR A 110 -19.96 1.04 -0.02
CA THR A 110 -20.35 -0.16 -0.77
C THR A 110 -21.56 -0.88 -0.18
N ALA A 111 -21.73 -0.87 1.14
CA ALA A 111 -22.89 -1.49 1.79
C ALA A 111 -24.17 -0.65 1.57
N ILE A 112 -24.04 0.69 1.62
CA ILE A 112 -25.13 1.62 1.35
C ILE A 112 -25.60 1.51 -0.10
N GLU A 113 -24.66 1.50 -1.07
CA GLU A 113 -24.96 1.36 -2.50
C GLU A 113 -25.68 0.05 -2.82
N LYS A 114 -25.38 -1.03 -2.07
CA LYS A 114 -26.05 -2.35 -2.20
C LYS A 114 -27.36 -2.45 -1.40
N GLY A 115 -27.80 -1.39 -0.73
CA GLY A 115 -29.03 -1.39 0.06
C GLY A 115 -29.05 -2.41 1.20
N LYS A 116 -27.90 -2.68 1.81
CA LYS A 116 -27.80 -3.67 2.90
C LYS A 116 -28.52 -3.20 4.16
N HIS A 117 -29.02 -4.16 4.95
CA HIS A 117 -29.61 -3.88 6.25
C HIS A 117 -28.61 -3.20 7.17
N LYS A 118 -28.97 -2.05 7.75
CA LYS A 118 -28.11 -1.31 8.68
C LYS A 118 -28.29 -1.86 10.11
N TYR A 119 -27.16 -2.16 10.77
CA TYR A 119 -27.11 -2.62 12.17
C TYR A 119 -26.73 -1.48 13.10
N ASP A 120 -27.00 -1.63 14.42
CA ASP A 120 -26.69 -0.64 15.44
C ASP A 120 -25.19 -0.66 15.78
N LYS A 121 -24.56 0.52 15.82
CA LYS A 121 -23.16 0.69 16.21
C LYS A 121 -22.91 0.30 17.68
N ASN A 122 -23.89 0.47 18.53
CA ASN A 122 -23.77 0.16 19.95
C ASN A 122 -23.60 -1.34 20.20
N ASP A 123 -23.98 -2.18 19.22
CA ASP A 123 -23.83 -3.63 19.30
C ASP A 123 -22.43 -4.12 18.82
N ILE A 124 -21.54 -3.20 18.38
CA ILE A 124 -20.16 -3.56 18.07
C ILE A 124 -19.41 -3.88 19.37
N ILE A 125 -18.79 -5.05 19.41
CA ILE A 125 -17.96 -5.46 20.54
C ILE A 125 -16.50 -5.12 20.26
N HIS A 126 -15.88 -4.37 21.16
CA HIS A 126 -14.46 -4.03 21.11
C HIS A 126 -13.70 -4.84 22.18
N LEU A 127 -12.71 -5.61 21.75
CA LEU A 127 -11.86 -6.43 22.61
C LEU A 127 -10.43 -5.87 22.62
N ASN A 128 -9.75 -6.04 23.76
CA ASN A 128 -8.34 -5.71 23.94
C ASN A 128 -7.99 -4.27 23.52
N ASN A 129 -8.80 -3.31 23.95
CA ASN A 129 -8.64 -1.89 23.66
C ASN A 129 -8.60 -1.59 22.15
N PHE A 130 -9.44 -2.27 21.35
CA PHE A 130 -9.64 -1.88 19.97
C PHE A 130 -10.20 -0.44 19.91
N ASP A 131 -9.50 0.42 19.22
CA ASP A 131 -9.87 1.82 19.02
C ASP A 131 -9.67 2.17 17.53
N VAL A 132 -10.78 2.37 16.81
CA VAL A 132 -10.74 2.65 15.37
C VAL A 132 -10.01 3.95 15.07
N GLU A 133 -10.16 4.99 15.91
CA GLU A 133 -9.51 6.29 15.68
C GLU A 133 -7.98 6.19 15.66
N ARG A 134 -7.44 5.33 16.52
CA ARG A 134 -6.00 5.04 16.52
C ARG A 134 -5.51 4.51 15.17
N TYR A 135 -6.29 3.63 14.53
CA TYR A 135 -5.89 3.01 13.26
C TYR A 135 -6.10 3.95 12.07
N ILE A 136 -7.09 4.83 12.14
CA ILE A 136 -7.28 5.91 11.16
C ILE A 136 -6.08 6.86 11.19
N THR A 137 -5.64 7.27 12.37
CA THR A 137 -4.47 8.15 12.55
C THR A 137 -3.20 7.50 12.01
N LEU A 138 -2.95 6.21 12.37
CA LEU A 138 -1.78 5.46 11.87
C LEU A 138 -1.80 5.30 10.35
N ASP A 139 -2.96 5.04 9.76
CA ASP A 139 -3.10 4.94 8.30
C ASP A 139 -2.81 6.28 7.63
N ALA A 140 -3.26 7.39 8.21
CA ALA A 140 -2.99 8.74 7.71
C ALA A 140 -1.52 9.12 7.82
N GLU A 141 -0.86 8.77 8.92
CA GLU A 141 0.58 8.99 9.12
C GLU A 141 1.41 8.16 8.13
N ALA A 142 1.11 6.88 7.98
CA ALA A 142 1.77 5.99 7.01
C ALA A 142 1.60 6.50 5.58
N LEU A 143 0.41 7.00 5.24
CA LEU A 143 0.14 7.60 3.94
C LEU A 143 0.93 8.91 3.73
N ALA A 144 1.03 9.74 4.76
CA ALA A 144 1.83 10.97 4.73
C ALA A 144 3.31 10.67 4.55
N GLU A 145 3.83 9.67 5.25
CA GLU A 145 5.21 9.18 5.12
C GLU A 145 5.48 8.64 3.71
N ALA A 146 4.63 7.76 3.20
CA ALA A 146 4.76 7.22 1.85
C ALA A 146 4.78 8.33 0.77
N ARG A 147 3.95 9.39 0.94
CA ARG A 147 3.98 10.58 0.06
C ARG A 147 5.32 11.32 0.10
N GLN A 148 5.93 11.42 1.27
CA GLN A 148 7.25 12.05 1.43
C GLN A 148 8.35 11.19 0.81
N VAL A 149 8.28 9.88 0.98
CA VAL A 149 9.22 8.92 0.39
C VAL A 149 9.23 9.05 -1.13
N VAL A 150 8.06 9.03 -1.80
CA VAL A 150 7.98 9.19 -3.27
C VAL A 150 8.62 10.49 -3.74
N VAL A 151 8.34 11.62 -3.09
CA VAL A 151 8.96 12.92 -3.42
C VAL A 151 10.48 12.88 -3.21
N LYS A 152 10.96 12.24 -2.14
CA LYS A 152 12.38 12.09 -1.84
C LYS A 152 13.08 11.24 -2.91
N LEU A 153 12.48 10.16 -3.37
CA LEU A 153 13.02 9.30 -4.43
C LEU A 153 13.25 10.08 -5.73
N VAL A 154 12.26 10.84 -6.19
CA VAL A 154 12.39 11.68 -7.40
C VAL A 154 13.54 12.67 -7.27
N ARG A 155 13.74 13.26 -6.09
CA ARG A 155 14.87 14.18 -5.84
C ARG A 155 16.21 13.47 -5.77
N GLN A 156 16.26 12.29 -5.17
CA GLN A 156 17.49 11.52 -4.95
C GLN A 156 18.01 10.91 -6.25
N TYR A 157 17.15 10.22 -7.00
CA TYR A 157 17.49 9.50 -8.22
C TYR A 157 17.40 10.36 -9.48
N LYS A 158 16.92 11.62 -9.34
CA LYS A 158 16.84 12.58 -10.45
C LYS A 158 15.96 12.10 -11.59
N PHE A 159 14.90 11.36 -11.30
CA PHE A 159 13.93 10.94 -12.32
C PHE A 159 13.39 12.16 -13.08
N GLN A 160 13.27 12.02 -14.40
CA GLN A 160 12.89 13.10 -15.30
C GLN A 160 11.42 13.01 -15.75
N ASN A 161 10.80 11.86 -15.51
CA ASN A 161 9.41 11.60 -15.86
C ASN A 161 8.81 10.51 -14.99
N LEU A 162 7.50 10.31 -15.18
CA LEU A 162 6.71 9.36 -14.39
C LEU A 162 7.08 7.90 -14.70
N VAL A 163 7.49 7.61 -15.94
CA VAL A 163 7.85 6.24 -16.34
C VAL A 163 9.08 5.78 -15.58
N GLU A 164 10.14 6.58 -15.55
CA GLU A 164 11.35 6.27 -14.77
C GLU A 164 11.06 6.04 -13.28
N LEU A 165 10.11 6.79 -12.71
CA LEU A 165 9.69 6.60 -11.34
C LEU A 165 8.98 5.24 -11.14
N TYR A 166 8.03 4.89 -12.04
CA TYR A 166 7.31 3.61 -11.94
C TYR A 166 8.24 2.42 -12.18
N ASP A 167 9.11 2.47 -13.18
CA ASP A 167 10.08 1.40 -13.46
C ASP A 167 10.93 1.11 -12.21
N TYR A 168 11.46 2.14 -11.56
CA TYR A 168 12.23 1.99 -10.32
C TYR A 168 11.39 1.43 -9.17
N LEU A 169 10.14 1.92 -9.01
CA LEU A 169 9.26 1.47 -7.93
C LEU A 169 8.88 0.00 -8.10
N GLU A 170 8.60 -0.46 -9.32
CA GLU A 170 8.26 -1.85 -9.61
C GLU A 170 9.44 -2.80 -9.42
N ASP A 171 10.65 -2.38 -9.79
CA ASP A 171 11.85 -3.21 -9.68
C ASP A 171 12.32 -3.33 -8.22
N GLU A 172 12.52 -2.24 -7.53
CA GLU A 172 13.18 -2.23 -6.21
C GLU A 172 12.44 -1.37 -5.16
N GLY A 173 11.84 -0.24 -5.59
CA GLY A 173 11.43 0.83 -4.69
C GLY A 173 10.30 0.44 -3.73
N ILE A 174 9.33 -0.35 -4.17
CA ILE A 174 8.19 -0.77 -3.33
C ILE A 174 8.69 -1.59 -2.14
N GLU A 175 9.56 -2.58 -2.38
CA GLU A 175 10.07 -3.46 -1.33
C GLU A 175 11.09 -2.74 -0.44
N ALA A 176 12.02 -1.99 -1.03
CA ALA A 176 13.09 -1.30 -0.32
C ALA A 176 12.58 -0.22 0.65
N TYR A 177 11.49 0.46 0.30
CA TYR A 177 10.94 1.57 1.09
C TYR A 177 9.61 1.25 1.76
N GLY A 178 9.12 0.01 1.68
CA GLY A 178 7.88 -0.42 2.31
C GLY A 178 6.64 0.32 1.77
N LEU A 179 6.67 0.75 0.50
CA LEU A 179 5.56 1.45 -0.12
C LEU A 179 4.41 0.47 -0.44
N PRO A 180 3.16 0.94 -0.43
CA PRO A 180 2.04 0.13 -0.92
C PRO A 180 2.16 -0.06 -2.43
N SER A 181 1.52 -1.12 -2.96
CA SER A 181 1.44 -1.41 -4.40
C SER A 181 0.06 -1.14 -4.97
N GLY A 182 -0.06 -1.15 -6.31
CA GLY A 182 -1.33 -1.00 -7.03
C GLY A 182 -2.02 0.34 -6.78
N ASP A 183 -3.36 0.34 -6.75
CA ASP A 183 -4.20 1.55 -6.67
C ASP A 183 -3.83 2.50 -5.51
N LYS A 184 -3.30 1.97 -4.39
CA LYS A 184 -2.84 2.80 -3.27
C LYS A 184 -1.59 3.61 -3.62
N LEU A 185 -0.64 2.99 -4.32
CA LEU A 185 0.56 3.67 -4.81
C LEU A 185 0.19 4.74 -5.83
N ASP A 186 -0.68 4.42 -6.76
CA ASP A 186 -1.19 5.35 -7.78
C ASP A 186 -1.86 6.56 -7.13
N GLY A 187 -2.71 6.34 -6.12
CA GLY A 187 -3.32 7.41 -5.34
C GLY A 187 -2.30 8.31 -4.62
N ILE A 188 -1.21 7.74 -4.11
CA ILE A 188 -0.10 8.48 -3.50
C ILE A 188 0.57 9.37 -4.55
N ILE A 189 0.95 8.81 -5.69
CA ILE A 189 1.63 9.52 -6.78
C ILE A 189 0.72 10.63 -7.34
N GLN A 190 -0.53 10.33 -7.64
CA GLN A 190 -1.51 11.31 -8.13
C GLN A 190 -1.71 12.47 -7.14
N SER A 191 -1.77 12.19 -5.84
CA SER A 191 -1.91 13.23 -4.82
C SER A 191 -0.71 14.19 -4.76
N ARG A 192 0.43 13.82 -5.32
CA ARG A 192 1.67 14.60 -5.37
C ARG A 192 2.04 15.05 -6.78
N ALA A 193 1.24 14.75 -7.80
CA ALA A 193 1.52 15.08 -9.20
C ALA A 193 1.99 16.54 -9.43
N PRO A 194 1.40 17.59 -8.81
CA PRO A 194 1.87 18.95 -9.03
C PRO A 194 3.30 19.20 -8.57
N ILE A 195 3.74 18.54 -7.50
CA ILE A 195 5.11 18.64 -6.98
C ILE A 195 6.05 17.78 -7.81
N LEU A 196 5.64 16.55 -8.14
CA LEU A 196 6.43 15.61 -8.93
C LEU A 196 6.73 16.17 -10.32
N ASN A 197 5.75 16.73 -11.01
CA ASN A 197 5.95 17.35 -12.32
C ASN A 197 6.99 18.49 -12.28
N LYS A 198 6.93 19.36 -11.26
CA LYS A 198 7.95 20.40 -11.08
C LYS A 198 9.35 19.83 -10.85
N LEU A 199 9.45 18.72 -10.12
CA LEU A 199 10.72 18.05 -9.89
C LEU A 199 11.24 17.35 -11.15
N PHE A 200 10.37 16.71 -11.93
CA PHE A 200 10.72 16.13 -13.21
C PHE A 200 11.25 17.18 -14.17
N ASP A 201 10.54 18.29 -14.33
CA ASP A 201 10.97 19.41 -15.16
C ASP A 201 12.34 19.96 -14.72
N ALA A 202 12.52 20.19 -13.40
CA ALA A 202 13.79 20.67 -12.87
C ALA A 202 14.93 19.67 -13.11
N ASN A 203 14.72 18.38 -12.90
CA ASN A 203 15.71 17.34 -13.14
C ASN A 203 16.06 17.25 -14.63
N TYR A 204 15.08 17.35 -15.53
CA TYR A 204 15.29 17.38 -16.96
C TYR A 204 16.13 18.59 -17.40
N GLN A 205 15.85 19.80 -16.90
CA GLN A 205 16.63 20.99 -17.19
C GLN A 205 18.09 20.87 -16.71
N ILE A 206 18.31 20.30 -15.52
CA ILE A 206 19.65 20.03 -15.01
C ILE A 206 20.39 19.03 -15.91
N PHE A 207 19.72 17.96 -16.34
CA PHE A 207 20.29 16.97 -17.25
C PHE A 207 20.66 17.59 -18.61
N LYS A 208 19.76 18.36 -19.20
CA LYS A 208 19.96 19.06 -20.47
C LYS A 208 21.18 19.99 -20.39
N ARG A 209 21.26 20.84 -19.36
CA ARG A 209 22.37 21.75 -19.14
C ARG A 209 23.71 21.02 -18.99
N LYS A 210 23.75 19.92 -18.25
CA LYS A 210 24.96 19.09 -18.12
C LYS A 210 25.40 18.52 -19.47
N LYS A 211 24.45 18.07 -20.29
CA LYS A 211 24.74 17.54 -21.65
C LYS A 211 25.30 18.61 -22.55
N GLU A 212 24.75 19.84 -22.51
CA GLU A 212 25.23 20.99 -23.26
C GLU A 212 26.66 21.36 -22.85
N ILE A 213 26.94 21.50 -21.53
CA ILE A 213 28.28 21.80 -21.01
C ILE A 213 29.28 20.70 -21.42
N ASN A 214 28.92 19.43 -21.34
CA ASN A 214 29.80 18.33 -21.73
C ASN A 214 30.03 18.34 -23.24
N GLY A 215 29.03 18.73 -24.05
CA GLY A 215 29.19 18.94 -25.50
C GLY A 215 30.20 20.06 -25.83
N GLU A 216 30.06 21.20 -25.17
CA GLU A 216 30.98 22.34 -25.29
C GLU A 216 32.41 21.94 -24.85
N LEU A 217 32.57 21.25 -23.74
CA LEU A 217 33.89 20.77 -23.26
C LEU A 217 34.54 19.82 -24.28
N ASN A 218 33.78 18.87 -24.84
CA ASN A 218 34.31 17.97 -25.89
C ASN A 218 34.71 18.71 -27.15
N GLU A 219 34.02 19.79 -27.53
CA GLU A 219 34.37 20.63 -28.65
C GLU A 219 35.68 21.43 -28.40
N TYR A 220 35.84 21.97 -27.18
CA TYR A 220 37.09 22.63 -26.76
C TYR A 220 38.26 21.66 -26.75
N ASP A 221 38.12 20.48 -26.23
CA ASP A 221 39.16 19.43 -26.24
C ASP A 221 39.55 19.05 -27.67
N GLY A 222 38.58 18.95 -28.58
CA GLY A 222 38.81 18.72 -30.00
C GLY A 222 39.62 19.87 -30.66
N HIS A 223 39.36 21.12 -30.30
CA HIS A 223 40.12 22.28 -30.77
C HIS A 223 41.54 22.29 -30.24
N ILE A 224 41.72 22.01 -28.93
CA ILE A 224 43.06 21.93 -28.32
C ILE A 224 43.88 20.84 -28.99
N GLY A 225 43.34 19.65 -29.22
CA GLY A 225 44.04 18.57 -29.91
C GLY A 225 44.48 18.92 -31.33
N LYS A 226 43.65 19.70 -32.08
CA LYS A 226 44.05 20.23 -33.40
C LYS A 226 45.19 21.22 -33.32
N LEU A 227 45.18 22.14 -32.33
CA LEU A 227 46.26 23.11 -32.14
C LEU A 227 47.55 22.44 -31.73
N GLU A 228 47.54 21.43 -30.89
CA GLU A 228 48.69 20.64 -30.49
C GLU A 228 49.29 19.91 -31.68
N SER A 229 48.47 19.33 -32.55
CA SER A 229 48.91 18.67 -33.78
C SER A 229 49.58 19.63 -34.73
N LEU A 230 49.01 20.84 -34.96
CA LEU A 230 49.60 21.89 -35.79
C LEU A 230 50.93 22.42 -35.20
N LEU A 231 51.02 22.54 -33.86
CA LEU A 231 52.24 22.96 -33.19
C LEU A 231 53.35 21.90 -33.36
N ALA A 232 53.00 20.62 -33.26
CA ALA A 232 53.95 19.52 -33.45
C ALA A 232 54.46 19.47 -34.90
N GLU A 233 53.59 19.69 -35.88
CA GLU A 233 53.95 19.75 -37.31
C GLU A 233 54.86 20.94 -37.60
N THR A 234 54.52 22.13 -37.08
CA THR A 234 55.34 23.33 -37.23
C THR A 234 56.75 23.16 -36.63
N LYS A 235 56.84 22.57 -35.42
CA LYS A 235 58.15 22.25 -34.81
C LYS A 235 58.97 21.28 -35.65
N LYS A 236 58.33 20.29 -36.29
CA LYS A 236 58.99 19.34 -37.15
C LYS A 236 59.53 19.99 -38.44
N LEU A 237 58.76 20.92 -39.02
CA LEU A 237 59.16 21.68 -40.20
C LEU A 237 60.33 22.63 -39.87
N LEU A 238 60.34 23.27 -38.70
CA LEU A 238 61.48 24.14 -38.27
C LEU A 238 62.75 23.32 -38.08
N ALA A 239 62.66 22.14 -37.46
CA ALA A 239 63.82 21.27 -37.24
C ALA A 239 64.42 20.65 -38.53
N GLN A 240 63.71 20.75 -39.67
CA GLN A 240 64.24 20.34 -41.02
C GLN A 240 64.91 21.46 -41.78
N ARG A 241 64.92 22.69 -41.24
CA ARG A 241 65.48 23.86 -41.88
C ARG A 241 66.88 24.20 -41.34
N ASP A 242 67.30 23.59 -40.26
CA ASP A 242 68.67 23.64 -39.73
C ASP A 242 69.43 22.42 -40.23
#